data_2e164af35bb1af420d9517f11c7ab71b
#
_entry.id   2e164af35bb1af420d9517f11c7ab71b
#
_cell.length_a   1.000
_cell.length_b   1.000
_cell.length_c   1.000
_cell.angle_alpha   90.00
_cell.angle_beta   90.00
_cell.angle_gamma   90.00
#
_symmetry.space_group_name_H-M   'P 1'
#
loop_
_entity.id
_entity.type
_entity.pdbx_description
1 polymer ?
#
loop_
_entity_poly.entity_id
_entity_poly.type
_entity_poly.pdbx_seq_one_letter_code
_entity_poly.pdbx_strand_id
1 'polypeptide(L)'
;MPFIAPELIIQAKQMDLLTYLRNYEPYELVKFSGNTYCTRTHDSLKISNGKWIWWSRGIGGRSALDYLIKVKGYSFLEAVETIIGHTAIQAPVYEKPQPKEKNKPLLLPEKCASNRVITEYLFGRGIDFEIINYCISNDLIFESLPYHNVVFVGYDEKKEPKYAAYRSTNKRRIMGDCSGSKKDYSFRLGKENLEEVHLFECAIDLLSYATLAKLNGQNWKEMSFVSLSGVYSPAKKIEDSKVPIALEKYLGSNPSVRKIRIHFDNDIAGRKAAQTLKTILPDKYEIVDEPPKAGKDFNDFLCMRMGIYNKKTHERNEER
;
A
#
# COMPACT_ATOMS: atom_id res chain seq x y z
N MET A 1 -31.85 25.65 -14.73
CA MET A 1 -30.78 24.64 -14.89
C MET A 1 -31.30 23.63 -15.88
N PRO A 2 -30.51 23.23 -16.90
CA PRO A 2 -30.92 22.17 -17.79
C PRO A 2 -31.13 20.89 -17.01
N PHE A 3 -32.27 20.24 -17.19
CA PHE A 3 -32.65 19.00 -16.53
C PHE A 3 -32.01 17.84 -17.27
N ILE A 4 -31.16 17.05 -16.58
CA ILE A 4 -30.65 15.79 -17.14
C ILE A 4 -31.49 14.64 -16.53
N ALA A 5 -31.98 13.77 -17.41
CA ALA A 5 -32.74 12.60 -17.00
C ALA A 5 -31.91 11.72 -16.07
N PRO A 6 -32.49 11.22 -14.94
CA PRO A 6 -31.77 10.40 -13.97
C PRO A 6 -31.09 9.16 -14.57
N GLU A 7 -31.67 8.58 -15.62
CA GLU A 7 -31.15 7.41 -16.34
C GLU A 7 -29.81 7.72 -17.01
N LEU A 8 -29.66 8.90 -17.59
CA LEU A 8 -28.43 9.37 -18.23
C LEU A 8 -27.31 9.60 -17.22
N ILE A 9 -27.66 10.09 -16.02
CA ILE A 9 -26.70 10.22 -14.92
C ILE A 9 -26.22 8.86 -14.45
N ILE A 10 -27.12 7.88 -14.35
CA ILE A 10 -26.78 6.50 -13.98
C ILE A 10 -25.84 5.88 -15.03
N GLN A 11 -26.15 6.07 -16.32
CA GLN A 11 -25.34 5.60 -17.42
C GLN A 11 -23.94 6.22 -17.39
N ALA A 12 -23.82 7.54 -17.21
CA ALA A 12 -22.54 8.23 -17.10
C ALA A 12 -21.68 7.73 -15.89
N LYS A 13 -22.32 7.41 -14.78
CA LYS A 13 -21.65 6.87 -13.58
C LYS A 13 -21.16 5.42 -13.75
N GLN A 14 -21.72 4.66 -14.69
CA GLN A 14 -21.30 3.28 -14.95
C GLN A 14 -20.01 3.20 -15.76
N MET A 15 -19.66 4.24 -16.52
CA MET A 15 -18.42 4.26 -17.30
C MET A 15 -17.21 4.40 -16.39
N ASP A 16 -16.38 3.34 -16.32
CA ASP A 16 -15.10 3.40 -15.63
C ASP A 16 -14.05 4.17 -16.41
N LEU A 17 -13.02 4.67 -15.70
CA LEU A 17 -12.00 5.53 -16.33
C LEU A 17 -11.16 4.79 -17.38
N LEU A 18 -10.86 3.51 -17.17
CA LEU A 18 -10.05 2.73 -18.11
C LEU A 18 -10.75 2.58 -19.45
N THR A 19 -12.04 2.23 -19.41
CA THR A 19 -12.90 2.13 -20.59
C THR A 19 -13.01 3.48 -21.30
N TYR A 20 -13.23 4.56 -20.55
CA TYR A 20 -13.29 5.92 -21.11
C TYR A 20 -12.00 6.30 -21.84
N LEU A 21 -10.84 6.17 -21.17
CA LEU A 21 -9.56 6.53 -21.78
C LEU A 21 -9.23 5.65 -22.99
N ARG A 22 -9.49 4.35 -22.96
CA ARG A 22 -9.25 3.46 -24.10
C ARG A 22 -10.02 3.86 -25.35
N ASN A 23 -11.27 4.26 -25.17
CA ASN A 23 -12.17 4.53 -26.28
C ASN A 23 -12.06 5.98 -26.79
N TYR A 24 -11.80 6.95 -25.91
CA TYR A 24 -11.94 8.37 -26.23
C TYR A 24 -10.66 9.19 -26.07
N GLU A 25 -9.76 8.78 -25.18
CA GLU A 25 -8.46 9.44 -24.97
C GLU A 25 -7.30 8.42 -24.93
N PRO A 26 -7.13 7.54 -25.94
CA PRO A 26 -6.17 6.42 -25.86
C PRO A 26 -4.71 6.89 -25.72
N TYR A 27 -4.38 8.09 -26.17
CA TYR A 27 -3.05 8.68 -26.04
C TYR A 27 -2.71 9.07 -24.59
N GLU A 28 -3.71 9.28 -23.73
CA GLU A 28 -3.52 9.52 -22.29
C GLU A 28 -3.22 8.23 -21.53
N LEU A 29 -3.61 7.09 -22.05
CA LEU A 29 -3.49 5.81 -21.34
C LEU A 29 -2.11 5.19 -21.53
N VAL A 30 -1.37 5.03 -20.42
CA VAL A 30 -0.05 4.39 -20.39
C VAL A 30 -0.12 3.16 -19.51
N LYS A 31 0.34 2.01 -20.04
CA LYS A 31 0.46 0.78 -19.24
C LYS A 31 1.59 0.95 -18.22
N PHE A 32 1.29 0.76 -16.94
CA PHE A 32 2.27 0.90 -15.86
C PHE A 32 2.87 -0.44 -15.43
N SER A 33 2.04 -1.42 -15.02
CA SER A 33 2.48 -2.75 -14.60
C SER A 33 1.27 -3.69 -14.50
N GLY A 34 1.38 -4.91 -14.98
CA GLY A 34 0.28 -5.89 -14.95
C GLY A 34 -1.03 -5.31 -15.50
N ASN A 35 -2.07 -5.28 -14.69
CA ASN A 35 -3.38 -4.67 -15.02
C ASN A 35 -3.54 -3.25 -14.49
N THR A 36 -2.44 -2.56 -14.17
CA THR A 36 -2.43 -1.17 -13.72
C THR A 36 -1.98 -0.26 -14.86
N TYR A 37 -2.71 0.82 -15.05
CA TYR A 37 -2.44 1.88 -16.01
C TYR A 37 -2.22 3.20 -15.29
N CYS A 38 -1.68 4.20 -15.99
CA CYS A 38 -1.62 5.58 -15.52
C CYS A 38 -1.96 6.53 -16.68
N THR A 39 -2.22 7.80 -16.37
CA THR A 39 -2.36 8.81 -17.41
C THR A 39 -0.97 9.36 -17.77
N ARG A 40 -0.81 9.75 -19.04
CA ARG A 40 0.44 10.33 -19.55
C ARG A 40 0.75 11.68 -18.88
N THR A 41 -0.27 12.51 -18.69
CA THR A 41 -0.14 13.82 -18.05
C THR A 41 0.08 13.76 -16.54
N HIS A 42 -0.38 12.68 -15.89
CA HIS A 42 -0.26 12.48 -14.44
C HIS A 42 0.17 11.05 -14.13
N ASP A 43 1.46 10.81 -14.14
CA ASP A 43 2.07 9.48 -13.90
C ASP A 43 1.74 8.89 -12.51
N SER A 44 1.44 9.75 -11.52
CA SER A 44 0.99 9.34 -10.19
C SER A 44 -0.52 9.01 -10.11
N LEU A 45 -1.30 9.25 -11.18
CA LEU A 45 -2.67 8.80 -11.28
C LEU A 45 -2.69 7.36 -11.78
N LYS A 46 -3.06 6.42 -10.89
CA LYS A 46 -3.11 4.98 -11.18
C LYS A 46 -4.55 4.51 -11.37
N ILE A 47 -4.73 3.66 -12.38
CA ILE A 47 -6.03 3.08 -12.75
C ILE A 47 -5.90 1.56 -12.66
N SER A 48 -6.72 0.92 -11.82
CA SER A 48 -6.72 -0.52 -11.63
C SER A 48 -8.06 -0.98 -11.05
N ASN A 49 -8.54 -2.14 -11.50
CA ASN A 49 -9.75 -2.80 -10.96
C ASN A 49 -11.00 -1.89 -10.92
N GLY A 50 -11.25 -1.13 -11.99
CA GLY A 50 -12.41 -0.24 -12.09
C GLY A 50 -12.38 0.97 -11.14
N LYS A 51 -11.19 1.31 -10.61
CA LYS A 51 -10.95 2.46 -9.74
C LYS A 51 -9.72 3.21 -10.22
N TRP A 52 -9.66 4.49 -9.85
CA TRP A 52 -8.46 5.29 -10.05
C TRP A 52 -8.14 6.11 -8.80
N ILE A 53 -6.85 6.37 -8.58
CA ILE A 53 -6.34 7.19 -7.48
C ILE A 53 -5.20 8.04 -8.00
N TRP A 54 -5.26 9.34 -7.76
CA TRP A 54 -4.19 10.29 -8.01
C TRP A 54 -3.40 10.51 -6.71
N TRP A 55 -2.35 9.74 -6.55
CA TRP A 55 -1.59 9.65 -5.30
C TRP A 55 -0.98 10.97 -4.85
N SER A 56 -0.47 11.79 -5.78
CA SER A 56 0.14 13.06 -5.41
C SER A 56 -0.87 14.12 -4.91
N ARG A 57 -2.17 13.93 -5.20
CA ARG A 57 -3.24 14.83 -4.77
C ARG A 57 -4.23 14.21 -3.78
N GLY A 58 -4.10 12.93 -3.48
CA GLY A 58 -4.98 12.23 -2.55
C GLY A 58 -6.45 12.13 -3.00
N ILE A 59 -6.73 12.25 -4.30
CA ILE A 59 -8.08 12.17 -4.87
C ILE A 59 -8.26 10.92 -5.71
N GLY A 60 -9.49 10.46 -5.85
CA GLY A 60 -9.78 9.27 -6.64
C GLY A 60 -11.26 9.10 -6.94
N GLY A 61 -11.57 8.03 -7.68
CA GLY A 61 -12.94 7.73 -8.08
C GLY A 61 -13.11 6.33 -8.65
N ARG A 62 -14.36 6.03 -9.03
CA ARG A 62 -14.74 4.74 -9.66
C ARG A 62 -15.24 4.90 -11.10
N SER A 63 -15.43 6.12 -11.55
CA SER A 63 -16.02 6.42 -12.85
C SER A 63 -15.18 7.43 -13.62
N ALA A 64 -15.39 7.49 -14.94
CA ALA A 64 -14.89 8.55 -15.78
C ALA A 64 -15.48 9.91 -15.38
N LEU A 65 -16.73 9.91 -14.89
CA LEU A 65 -17.39 11.11 -14.39
C LEU A 65 -16.60 11.76 -13.25
N ASP A 66 -16.17 10.95 -12.28
CA ASP A 66 -15.29 11.43 -11.18
C ASP A 66 -14.00 12.05 -11.72
N TYR A 67 -13.40 11.45 -12.74
CA TYR A 67 -12.15 11.92 -13.35
C TYR A 67 -12.34 13.26 -14.08
N LEU A 68 -13.37 13.38 -14.90
CA LEU A 68 -13.65 14.61 -15.62
C LEU A 68 -13.89 15.79 -14.64
N ILE A 69 -14.62 15.54 -13.55
CA ILE A 69 -14.89 16.58 -12.55
C ILE A 69 -13.64 16.91 -11.72
N LYS A 70 -12.99 15.89 -11.13
CA LYS A 70 -11.94 16.11 -10.13
C LYS A 70 -10.56 16.38 -10.70
N VAL A 71 -10.27 15.90 -11.93
CA VAL A 71 -8.96 16.01 -12.56
C VAL A 71 -8.98 17.00 -13.72
N LYS A 72 -9.99 16.92 -14.59
CA LYS A 72 -10.11 17.82 -15.74
C LYS A 72 -10.82 19.13 -15.41
N GLY A 73 -11.47 19.25 -14.24
CA GLY A 73 -12.14 20.47 -13.78
C GLY A 73 -13.49 20.76 -14.46
N TYR A 74 -14.11 19.76 -15.09
CA TYR A 74 -15.42 19.90 -15.71
C TYR A 74 -16.50 20.11 -14.62
N SER A 75 -17.52 20.93 -14.93
CA SER A 75 -18.75 20.92 -14.15
C SER A 75 -19.44 19.57 -14.26
N PHE A 76 -20.33 19.26 -13.32
CA PHE A 76 -21.08 18.00 -13.35
C PHE A 76 -21.87 17.84 -14.66
N LEU A 77 -22.47 18.92 -15.14
CA LEU A 77 -23.24 18.94 -16.36
C LEU A 77 -22.38 18.62 -17.60
N GLU A 78 -21.28 19.37 -17.79
CA GLU A 78 -20.32 19.15 -18.87
C GLU A 78 -19.74 17.72 -18.88
N ALA A 79 -19.40 17.19 -17.71
CA ALA A 79 -18.87 15.84 -17.60
C ALA A 79 -19.90 14.77 -18.01
N VAL A 80 -21.18 14.93 -17.61
CA VAL A 80 -22.26 14.02 -18.00
C VAL A 80 -22.51 14.13 -19.50
N GLU A 81 -22.63 15.33 -20.06
CA GLU A 81 -22.84 15.56 -21.48
C GLU A 81 -21.69 14.99 -22.33
N THR A 82 -20.45 15.17 -21.88
CA THR A 82 -19.28 14.61 -22.57
C THR A 82 -19.36 13.08 -22.65
N ILE A 83 -19.64 12.40 -21.52
CA ILE A 83 -19.74 10.93 -21.50
C ILE A 83 -20.90 10.43 -22.36
N ILE A 84 -22.07 11.06 -22.25
CA ILE A 84 -23.26 10.69 -23.03
C ILE A 84 -23.06 10.96 -24.52
N GLY A 85 -22.49 12.13 -24.89
CA GLY A 85 -22.17 12.47 -26.27
C GLY A 85 -21.25 11.43 -26.90
N HIS A 86 -20.23 10.98 -26.20
CA HIS A 86 -19.36 9.89 -26.63
C HIS A 86 -20.11 8.56 -26.75
N THR A 87 -20.98 8.23 -25.80
CA THR A 87 -21.77 6.99 -25.80
C THR A 87 -22.77 6.93 -26.98
N ALA A 88 -23.28 8.06 -27.39
CA ALA A 88 -24.20 8.14 -28.57
C ALA A 88 -23.48 7.86 -29.90
N ILE A 89 -22.16 8.07 -29.98
CA ILE A 89 -21.35 7.85 -31.18
C ILE A 89 -20.81 6.43 -31.27
N GLN A 90 -20.40 5.82 -30.14
CA GLN A 90 -19.94 4.44 -30.07
C GLN A 90 -20.42 3.81 -28.78
N ALA A 91 -21.06 2.64 -28.86
CA ALA A 91 -21.41 1.87 -27.66
C ALA A 91 -20.11 1.50 -26.89
N PRO A 92 -19.97 1.87 -25.62
CA PRO A 92 -18.76 1.58 -24.86
C PRO A 92 -18.60 0.06 -24.68
N VAL A 93 -17.41 -0.43 -24.95
CA VAL A 93 -17.05 -1.81 -24.63
C VAL A 93 -16.79 -1.86 -23.12
N TYR A 94 -17.79 -2.25 -22.35
CA TYR A 94 -17.62 -2.48 -20.91
C TYR A 94 -16.87 -3.81 -20.69
N GLU A 95 -15.61 -3.73 -20.31
CA GLU A 95 -14.98 -4.88 -19.66
C GLU A 95 -15.58 -5.01 -18.26
N LYS A 96 -16.48 -5.99 -18.07
CA LYS A 96 -16.90 -6.36 -16.72
C LYS A 96 -15.67 -6.63 -15.90
N PRO A 97 -15.53 -6.03 -14.69
CA PRO A 97 -14.47 -6.41 -13.78
C PRO A 97 -14.54 -7.94 -13.62
N GLN A 98 -13.49 -8.64 -14.04
CA GLN A 98 -13.45 -10.09 -13.83
C GLN A 98 -13.64 -10.33 -12.33
N PRO A 99 -14.53 -11.23 -11.92
CA PRO A 99 -14.66 -11.60 -10.52
C PRO A 99 -13.26 -11.96 -10.03
N LYS A 100 -12.82 -11.35 -8.93
CA LYS A 100 -11.57 -11.77 -8.30
C LYS A 100 -11.74 -13.24 -7.99
N GLU A 101 -11.02 -14.12 -8.69
CA GLU A 101 -10.93 -15.52 -8.31
C GLU A 101 -10.45 -15.55 -6.85
N LYS A 102 -11.33 -15.94 -5.95
CA LYS A 102 -11.10 -15.92 -4.50
C LYS A 102 -9.96 -16.84 -4.04
N ASN A 103 -9.45 -17.71 -4.92
CA ASN A 103 -8.48 -18.75 -4.60
C ASN A 103 -7.34 -18.89 -5.62
N LYS A 104 -6.78 -17.77 -6.10
CA LYS A 104 -5.54 -17.86 -6.89
C LYS A 104 -4.40 -18.35 -6.01
N PRO A 105 -3.61 -19.33 -6.44
CA PRO A 105 -2.39 -19.70 -5.75
C PRO A 105 -1.42 -18.52 -5.72
N LEU A 106 -0.65 -18.40 -4.64
CA LEU A 106 0.43 -17.41 -4.56
C LEU A 106 1.49 -17.71 -5.59
N LEU A 107 1.75 -16.76 -6.47
CA LEU A 107 2.80 -16.83 -7.48
C LEU A 107 4.01 -16.03 -7.00
N LEU A 108 4.96 -16.73 -6.38
CA LEU A 108 6.24 -16.13 -6.00
C LEU A 108 7.11 -15.93 -7.26
N PRO A 109 7.82 -14.80 -7.38
CA PRO A 109 8.83 -14.63 -8.41
C PRO A 109 10.00 -15.60 -8.18
N GLU A 110 10.73 -15.91 -9.24
CA GLU A 110 11.91 -16.73 -9.15
C GLU A 110 12.96 -16.10 -8.22
N LYS A 111 13.56 -16.93 -7.34
CA LYS A 111 14.61 -16.48 -6.42
C LYS A 111 15.94 -16.35 -7.17
N CYS A 112 16.66 -15.26 -6.96
CA CYS A 112 18.04 -15.11 -7.37
C CYS A 112 18.94 -16.02 -6.53
N ALA A 113 20.02 -16.54 -7.11
CA ALA A 113 21.02 -17.32 -6.38
C ALA A 113 21.78 -16.50 -5.31
N SER A 114 21.78 -15.18 -5.43
CA SER A 114 22.40 -14.26 -4.51
C SER A 114 21.36 -13.25 -3.97
N ASN A 115 21.53 -12.82 -2.73
CA ASN A 115 20.73 -11.75 -2.12
C ASN A 115 21.52 -10.43 -2.00
N ARG A 116 22.58 -10.27 -2.79
CA ARG A 116 23.51 -9.15 -2.66
C ARG A 116 22.83 -7.81 -2.90
N VAL A 117 22.06 -7.67 -3.98
CA VAL A 117 21.44 -6.40 -4.37
C VAL A 117 20.43 -5.92 -3.33
N ILE A 118 19.62 -6.84 -2.80
CA ILE A 118 18.65 -6.47 -1.75
C ILE A 118 19.34 -6.17 -0.43
N THR A 119 20.43 -6.85 -0.11
CA THR A 119 21.23 -6.58 1.10
C THR A 119 21.84 -5.18 1.03
N GLU A 120 22.49 -4.83 -0.08
CA GLU A 120 23.03 -3.47 -0.31
C GLU A 120 21.92 -2.40 -0.26
N TYR A 121 20.76 -2.69 -0.84
CA TYR A 121 19.62 -1.79 -0.85
C TYR A 121 19.05 -1.53 0.55
N LEU A 122 18.82 -2.57 1.35
CA LEU A 122 18.26 -2.47 2.70
C LEU A 122 19.28 -1.85 3.67
N PHE A 123 20.55 -2.25 3.56
CA PHE A 123 21.64 -1.66 4.34
C PHE A 123 21.82 -0.16 4.03
N GLY A 124 21.75 0.23 2.75
CA GLY A 124 21.76 1.63 2.33
C GLY A 124 20.59 2.46 2.85
N ARG A 125 19.53 1.81 3.37
CA ARG A 125 18.41 2.41 4.08
C ARG A 125 18.58 2.40 5.61
N GLY A 126 19.77 2.05 6.08
CA GLY A 126 20.09 2.01 7.51
C GLY A 126 19.63 0.76 8.25
N ILE A 127 18.99 -0.21 7.57
CA ILE A 127 18.53 -1.44 8.22
C ILE A 127 19.75 -2.28 8.63
N ASP A 128 19.75 -2.74 9.87
CA ASP A 128 20.86 -3.49 10.48
C ASP A 128 21.14 -4.81 9.74
N PHE A 129 22.41 -5.10 9.53
CA PHE A 129 22.85 -6.27 8.76
C PHE A 129 22.45 -7.61 9.41
N GLU A 130 22.43 -7.70 10.76
CA GLU A 130 21.95 -8.90 11.46
C GLU A 130 20.46 -9.15 11.15
N ILE A 131 19.64 -8.10 11.14
CA ILE A 131 18.21 -8.21 10.84
C ILE A 131 18.00 -8.64 9.40
N ILE A 132 18.74 -8.05 8.45
CA ILE A 132 18.70 -8.45 7.04
C ILE A 132 19.06 -9.93 6.88
N ASN A 133 20.18 -10.36 7.45
CA ASN A 133 20.62 -11.74 7.37
C ASN A 133 19.66 -12.71 8.04
N TYR A 134 19.10 -12.34 9.19
CA TYR A 134 18.06 -13.14 9.84
C TYR A 134 16.86 -13.33 8.91
N CYS A 135 16.38 -12.27 8.29
CA CYS A 135 15.24 -12.36 7.37
C CYS A 135 15.56 -13.22 6.13
N ILE A 136 16.77 -13.12 5.58
CA ILE A 136 17.22 -13.96 4.45
C ILE A 136 17.30 -15.43 4.87
N SER A 137 17.94 -15.72 6.00
CA SER A 137 18.16 -17.09 6.48
C SER A 137 16.87 -17.81 6.90
N ASN A 138 15.80 -17.06 7.19
CA ASN A 138 14.48 -17.60 7.52
C ASN A 138 13.48 -17.48 6.36
N ASP A 139 13.96 -17.23 5.14
CA ASP A 139 13.13 -17.05 3.92
C ASP A 139 12.06 -15.94 4.02
N LEU A 140 12.18 -15.04 5.00
CA LEU A 140 11.26 -13.91 5.17
C LEU A 140 11.44 -12.86 4.08
N ILE A 141 12.67 -12.73 3.55
CA ILE A 141 12.99 -11.89 2.39
C ILE A 141 13.91 -12.63 1.43
N PHE A 142 13.78 -12.32 0.14
CA PHE A 142 14.69 -12.81 -0.90
C PHE A 142 14.79 -11.85 -2.07
N GLU A 143 15.85 -11.98 -2.88
CA GLU A 143 16.05 -11.25 -4.14
C GLU A 143 15.36 -11.98 -5.28
N SER A 144 14.54 -11.28 -6.05
CA SER A 144 13.80 -11.86 -7.17
C SER A 144 14.48 -11.63 -8.52
N LEU A 145 14.35 -12.59 -9.43
CA LEU A 145 14.67 -12.43 -10.84
C LEU A 145 13.44 -11.96 -11.63
N PRO A 146 13.61 -11.32 -12.80
CA PRO A 146 14.87 -10.80 -13.35
C PRO A 146 15.23 -9.40 -12.87
N TYR A 147 14.42 -8.77 -11.98
CA TYR A 147 14.51 -7.34 -11.65
C TYR A 147 15.24 -7.04 -10.35
N HIS A 148 15.76 -8.05 -9.67
CA HIS A 148 16.48 -7.90 -8.39
C HIS A 148 15.69 -7.10 -7.35
N ASN A 149 14.38 -7.31 -7.28
CA ASN A 149 13.52 -6.66 -6.27
C ASN A 149 13.70 -7.38 -4.93
N VAL A 150 13.55 -6.64 -3.83
CA VAL A 150 13.33 -7.28 -2.53
C VAL A 150 11.90 -7.78 -2.46
N VAL A 151 11.73 -9.05 -2.11
CA VAL A 151 10.43 -9.69 -1.88
C VAL A 151 10.29 -9.97 -0.38
N PHE A 152 9.20 -9.50 0.22
CA PHE A 152 8.84 -9.72 1.61
C PHE A 152 7.76 -10.79 1.65
N VAL A 153 7.97 -11.88 2.40
CA VAL A 153 7.09 -13.04 2.41
C VAL A 153 6.39 -13.16 3.76
N GLY A 154 5.09 -13.46 3.71
CA GLY A 154 4.29 -13.78 4.87
C GLY A 154 3.80 -15.22 4.81
N TYR A 155 3.80 -15.90 5.96
CA TYR A 155 3.56 -17.32 6.10
C TYR A 155 2.30 -17.59 6.94
N ASP A 156 1.68 -18.73 6.70
CA ASP A 156 0.65 -19.26 7.58
C ASP A 156 1.26 -20.06 8.76
N GLU A 157 0.40 -20.60 9.60
CA GLU A 157 0.77 -21.36 10.80
C GLU A 157 1.51 -22.68 10.47
N LYS A 158 1.41 -23.17 9.20
CA LYS A 158 2.12 -24.34 8.68
C LYS A 158 3.45 -23.98 8.02
N LYS A 159 3.85 -22.71 8.09
CA LYS A 159 5.02 -22.16 7.40
C LYS A 159 4.93 -22.26 5.87
N GLU A 160 3.72 -22.24 5.32
CA GLU A 160 3.52 -22.12 3.88
C GLU A 160 3.41 -20.65 3.50
N PRO A 161 4.06 -20.18 2.41
CA PRO A 161 3.96 -18.80 1.97
C PRO A 161 2.54 -18.51 1.47
N LYS A 162 1.89 -17.50 2.01
CA LYS A 162 0.53 -17.06 1.64
C LYS A 162 0.47 -15.63 1.16
N TYR A 163 1.48 -14.84 1.47
CA TYR A 163 1.60 -13.45 1.08
C TYR A 163 3.01 -13.16 0.57
N ALA A 164 3.12 -12.34 -0.45
CA ALA A 164 4.38 -11.74 -0.83
C ALA A 164 4.16 -10.34 -1.42
N ALA A 165 4.98 -9.40 -0.99
CA ALA A 165 5.07 -8.07 -1.59
C ALA A 165 6.49 -7.86 -2.12
N TYR A 166 6.59 -7.13 -3.22
CA TYR A 166 7.89 -6.77 -3.78
C TYR A 166 8.10 -5.26 -3.81
N ARG A 167 9.37 -4.87 -3.70
CA ARG A 167 9.80 -3.49 -3.85
C ARG A 167 11.06 -3.44 -4.70
N SER A 168 11.07 -2.57 -5.71
CA SER A 168 12.24 -2.38 -6.55
C SER A 168 13.40 -1.77 -5.77
N THR A 169 14.60 -2.27 -6.04
CA THR A 169 15.87 -1.76 -5.50
C THR A 169 16.40 -0.57 -6.29
N ASN A 170 15.82 -0.30 -7.47
CA ASN A 170 16.21 0.79 -8.35
C ASN A 170 15.44 2.08 -8.09
N LYS A 171 15.80 3.16 -8.81
CA LYS A 171 15.21 4.51 -8.66
C LYS A 171 13.72 4.61 -9.02
N ARG A 172 13.13 3.62 -9.72
CA ARG A 172 11.74 3.66 -10.22
C ARG A 172 10.66 3.47 -9.15
N ARG A 173 11.02 3.05 -7.93
CA ARG A 173 10.11 2.87 -6.77
C ARG A 173 8.87 2.03 -7.09
N ILE A 174 9.02 0.97 -7.89
CA ILE A 174 7.93 0.04 -8.18
C ILE A 174 7.71 -0.84 -6.96
N MET A 175 6.47 -1.00 -6.54
CA MET A 175 6.07 -1.88 -5.43
C MET A 175 4.69 -2.47 -5.69
N GLY A 176 4.42 -3.63 -5.13
CA GLY A 176 3.12 -4.27 -5.25
C GLY A 176 3.09 -5.62 -4.54
N ASP A 177 1.89 -6.19 -4.51
CA ASP A 177 1.70 -7.56 -4.01
C ASP A 177 1.89 -8.55 -5.18
N CYS A 178 2.46 -9.71 -4.91
CA CYS A 178 2.53 -10.82 -5.84
C CYS A 178 1.12 -11.38 -6.09
N SER A 179 0.89 -11.92 -7.29
CA SER A 179 -0.43 -12.49 -7.64
C SER A 179 -0.79 -13.64 -6.68
N GLY A 180 -2.03 -13.67 -6.22
CA GLY A 180 -2.49 -14.67 -5.26
C GLY A 180 -2.16 -14.37 -3.79
N SER A 181 -1.50 -13.25 -3.49
CA SER A 181 -1.20 -12.83 -2.11
C SER A 181 -2.46 -12.67 -1.26
N LYS A 182 -2.43 -13.23 -0.05
CA LYS A 182 -3.45 -13.09 0.99
C LYS A 182 -2.93 -12.17 2.08
N LYS A 183 -3.48 -10.94 2.17
CA LYS A 183 -3.01 -9.90 3.11
C LYS A 183 -3.20 -10.23 4.59
N ASP A 184 -4.07 -11.18 4.90
CA ASP A 184 -4.25 -11.75 6.24
C ASP A 184 -2.99 -12.43 6.80
N TYR A 185 -2.10 -12.87 5.89
CA TYR A 185 -0.78 -13.43 6.21
C TYR A 185 0.36 -12.45 5.88
N SER A 186 0.18 -11.18 6.13
CA SER A 186 1.17 -10.14 5.85
C SER A 186 2.55 -10.42 6.46
N PHE A 187 3.56 -9.67 6.02
CA PHE A 187 4.93 -9.78 6.54
C PHE A 187 4.98 -9.56 8.06
N ARG A 188 5.61 -10.46 8.78
CA ARG A 188 5.79 -10.46 10.25
C ARG A 188 7.24 -10.71 10.60
N LEU A 189 7.67 -10.23 11.77
CA LEU A 189 9.00 -10.43 12.30
C LEU A 189 8.94 -10.59 13.83
N GLY A 190 9.91 -11.28 14.38
CA GLY A 190 10.07 -11.46 15.82
C GLY A 190 9.26 -12.64 16.36
N LYS A 191 8.78 -12.53 17.58
CA LYS A 191 8.16 -13.61 18.34
C LYS A 191 6.64 -13.47 18.36
N GLU A 192 5.93 -14.55 18.18
CA GLU A 192 4.47 -14.60 18.31
C GLU A 192 4.04 -14.90 19.77
N ASN A 193 2.74 -14.77 20.03
CA ASN A 193 2.12 -15.04 21.34
C ASN A 193 2.65 -14.18 22.50
N LEU A 194 3.02 -12.95 22.22
CA LEU A 194 3.34 -11.93 23.21
C LEU A 194 2.10 -11.12 23.59
N GLU A 195 2.17 -10.43 24.73
CA GLU A 195 1.10 -9.53 25.18
C GLU A 195 1.08 -8.20 24.40
N GLU A 196 2.18 -7.85 23.74
CA GLU A 196 2.33 -6.61 22.96
C GLU A 196 2.67 -6.91 21.51
N VAL A 197 2.05 -6.15 20.59
CA VAL A 197 2.33 -6.19 19.14
C VAL A 197 2.59 -4.78 18.61
N HIS A 198 3.58 -4.66 17.73
CA HIS A 198 3.97 -3.45 17.01
C HIS A 198 3.45 -3.49 15.58
N LEU A 199 2.69 -2.49 15.16
CA LEU A 199 1.96 -2.46 13.92
C LEU A 199 2.50 -1.38 12.97
N PHE A 200 2.80 -1.74 11.71
CA PHE A 200 3.41 -0.89 10.71
C PHE A 200 2.62 -0.90 9.40
N GLU A 201 2.71 0.18 8.61
CA GLU A 201 2.09 0.22 7.29
C GLU A 201 2.84 -0.68 6.30
N CYS A 202 4.17 -0.73 6.35
CA CYS A 202 4.98 -1.52 5.43
C CYS A 202 6.14 -2.27 6.10
N ALA A 203 6.68 -3.26 5.37
CA ALA A 203 7.78 -4.09 5.86
C ALA A 203 9.09 -3.30 6.10
N ILE A 204 9.36 -2.25 5.31
CA ILE A 204 10.58 -1.44 5.48
C ILE A 204 10.53 -0.65 6.79
N ASP A 205 9.39 -0.07 7.14
CA ASP A 205 9.24 0.65 8.42
C ASP A 205 9.34 -0.30 9.61
N LEU A 206 8.79 -1.50 9.47
CA LEU A 206 8.94 -2.57 10.45
C LEU A 206 10.42 -2.93 10.68
N LEU A 207 11.19 -3.18 9.61
CA LEU A 207 12.62 -3.50 9.71
C LEU A 207 13.43 -2.31 10.25
N SER A 208 13.02 -1.09 9.90
CA SER A 208 13.65 0.13 10.41
C SER A 208 13.44 0.29 11.91
N TYR A 209 12.21 0.02 12.39
CA TYR A 209 11.92 0.06 13.82
C TYR A 209 12.65 -1.07 14.59
N ALA A 210 12.72 -2.29 14.05
CA ALA A 210 13.50 -3.37 14.64
C ALA A 210 14.99 -2.98 14.78
N THR A 211 15.54 -2.26 13.79
CA THR A 211 16.88 -1.69 13.86
C THR A 211 17.01 -0.63 14.96
N LEU A 212 16.02 0.29 15.06
CA LEU A 212 15.99 1.30 16.11
C LEU A 212 15.89 0.67 17.50
N ALA A 213 15.10 -0.39 17.67
CA ALA A 213 14.99 -1.15 18.90
C ALA A 213 16.35 -1.75 19.31
N LYS A 214 17.05 -2.38 18.36
CA LYS A 214 18.40 -2.91 18.57
C LYS A 214 19.39 -1.80 18.96
N LEU A 215 19.38 -0.66 18.27
CA LEU A 215 20.23 0.50 18.62
C LEU A 215 19.93 1.08 20.01
N ASN A 216 18.73 0.85 20.53
CA ASN A 216 18.34 1.22 21.89
C ASN A 216 18.61 0.11 22.93
N GLY A 217 19.32 -0.96 22.55
CA GLY A 217 19.65 -2.08 23.45
C GLY A 217 18.51 -3.07 23.70
N GLN A 218 17.42 -2.98 22.92
CA GLN A 218 16.29 -3.91 23.01
C GLN A 218 16.54 -5.15 22.15
N ASN A 219 16.08 -6.31 22.61
CA ASN A 219 16.14 -7.54 21.82
C ASN A 219 14.92 -7.61 20.89
N TRP A 220 15.07 -7.18 19.65
CA TRP A 220 14.01 -7.20 18.66
C TRP A 220 13.45 -8.61 18.38
N LYS A 221 14.22 -9.69 18.64
CA LYS A 221 13.76 -11.08 18.48
C LYS A 221 12.69 -11.47 19.51
N GLU A 222 12.66 -10.78 20.65
CA GLU A 222 11.65 -10.97 21.71
C GLU A 222 10.49 -9.96 21.60
N MET A 223 10.39 -9.25 20.48
CA MET A 223 9.29 -8.35 20.17
C MET A 223 8.43 -8.93 19.04
N SER A 224 7.21 -8.45 18.89
CA SER A 224 6.27 -8.90 17.86
C SER A 224 5.93 -7.77 16.89
N PHE A 225 6.19 -7.99 15.61
CA PHE A 225 6.03 -6.98 14.56
C PHE A 225 5.13 -7.49 13.45
N VAL A 226 4.14 -6.67 13.04
CA VAL A 226 3.20 -6.97 11.95
C VAL A 226 3.12 -5.79 10.99
N SER A 227 3.28 -6.07 9.69
CA SER A 227 3.03 -5.10 8.63
C SER A 227 1.59 -5.24 8.14
N LEU A 228 0.89 -4.12 7.88
CA LEU A 228 -0.44 -4.13 7.26
C LEU A 228 -0.41 -4.33 5.73
N SER A 229 0.79 -4.37 5.14
CA SER A 229 0.98 -4.52 3.69
C SER A 229 0.33 -3.42 2.87
N GLY A 230 0.47 -2.19 3.33
CA GLY A 230 0.00 -0.96 2.69
C GLY A 230 -0.82 -0.09 3.62
N VAL A 231 -1.08 1.13 3.14
CA VAL A 231 -1.84 2.13 3.90
C VAL A 231 -3.25 1.62 4.19
N TYR A 232 -3.62 1.61 5.45
CA TYR A 232 -5.00 1.37 5.87
C TYR A 232 -5.86 2.59 5.53
N SER A 233 -6.90 2.37 4.72
CA SER A 233 -7.83 3.44 4.33
C SER A 233 -9.15 3.29 5.09
N PRO A 234 -9.40 4.13 6.11
CA PRO A 234 -10.67 4.15 6.82
C PRO A 234 -11.85 4.45 5.91
N ALA A 235 -13.05 4.03 6.30
CA ALA A 235 -14.30 4.43 5.67
C ALA A 235 -14.54 5.94 5.83
N LYS A 236 -15.54 6.49 5.12
CA LYS A 236 -15.92 7.91 5.26
C LYS A 236 -16.39 8.22 6.68
N LYS A 237 -17.17 7.32 7.25
CA LYS A 237 -17.55 7.35 8.68
C LYS A 237 -16.67 6.36 9.42
N ILE A 238 -16.13 6.75 10.55
CA ILE A 238 -15.19 5.94 11.33
C ILE A 238 -15.85 4.63 11.77
N GLU A 239 -17.12 4.69 12.17
CA GLU A 239 -17.89 3.54 12.65
C GLU A 239 -18.07 2.44 11.59
N ASP A 240 -18.06 2.82 10.31
CA ASP A 240 -18.16 1.87 9.18
C ASP A 240 -16.79 1.28 8.80
N SER A 241 -15.72 1.67 9.47
CA SER A 241 -14.38 1.17 9.20
C SER A 241 -14.21 -0.24 9.73
N LYS A 242 -13.48 -1.07 9.00
CA LYS A 242 -13.15 -2.46 9.39
C LYS A 242 -11.72 -2.53 9.89
N VAL A 243 -11.48 -3.39 10.86
CA VAL A 243 -10.11 -3.72 11.28
C VAL A 243 -9.34 -4.26 10.06
N PRO A 244 -8.08 -3.83 9.83
CA PRO A 244 -7.25 -4.38 8.76
C PRO A 244 -7.16 -5.91 8.88
N ILE A 245 -7.36 -6.61 7.76
CA ILE A 245 -7.44 -8.08 7.74
C ILE A 245 -6.18 -8.75 8.30
N ALA A 246 -5.01 -8.12 8.10
CA ALA A 246 -3.74 -8.60 8.66
C ALA A 246 -3.74 -8.54 10.20
N LEU A 247 -4.25 -7.44 10.77
CA LEU A 247 -4.37 -7.29 12.22
C LEU A 247 -5.43 -8.23 12.79
N GLU A 248 -6.59 -8.31 12.16
CA GLU A 248 -7.69 -9.19 12.58
C GLU A 248 -7.22 -10.66 12.65
N LYS A 249 -6.56 -11.14 11.58
CA LYS A 249 -6.00 -12.49 11.54
C LYS A 249 -4.92 -12.70 12.61
N TYR A 250 -4.04 -11.71 12.77
CA TYR A 250 -2.98 -11.79 13.78
C TYR A 250 -3.55 -11.89 15.20
N LEU A 251 -4.49 -11.03 15.57
CA LEU A 251 -5.13 -11.03 16.89
C LEU A 251 -5.92 -12.33 17.14
N GLY A 252 -6.55 -12.89 16.11
CA GLY A 252 -7.24 -14.19 16.19
C GLY A 252 -6.29 -15.34 16.46
N SER A 253 -5.07 -15.32 15.91
CA SER A 253 -4.04 -16.35 16.13
C SER A 253 -3.21 -16.13 17.41
N ASN A 254 -3.25 -14.93 18.00
CA ASN A 254 -2.45 -14.53 19.17
C ASN A 254 -3.34 -13.97 20.30
N PRO A 255 -4.12 -14.82 21.00
CA PRO A 255 -5.10 -14.37 21.98
C PRO A 255 -4.48 -13.75 23.25
N SER A 256 -3.17 -13.89 23.46
CA SER A 256 -2.43 -13.25 24.56
C SER A 256 -2.23 -11.76 24.38
N VAL A 257 -2.40 -11.21 23.17
CA VAL A 257 -2.24 -9.78 22.92
C VAL A 257 -3.20 -8.94 23.78
N ARG A 258 -2.66 -7.95 24.46
CA ARG A 258 -3.39 -6.95 25.27
C ARG A 258 -3.03 -5.53 24.86
N LYS A 259 -1.86 -5.33 24.25
CA LYS A 259 -1.34 -4.03 23.87
C LYS A 259 -0.97 -3.98 22.40
N ILE A 260 -1.42 -2.93 21.71
CA ILE A 260 -1.16 -2.68 20.29
C ILE A 260 -0.49 -1.32 20.17
N ARG A 261 0.79 -1.31 19.71
CA ARG A 261 1.50 -0.08 19.38
C ARG A 261 1.39 0.19 17.88
N ILE A 262 0.86 1.34 17.54
CA ILE A 262 0.65 1.78 16.16
C ILE A 262 1.81 2.68 15.75
N HIS A 263 2.57 2.23 14.77
CA HIS A 263 3.76 2.91 14.23
C HIS A 263 3.53 3.33 12.77
N PHE A 264 2.41 4.03 12.51
CA PHE A 264 2.06 4.49 11.16
C PHE A 264 2.78 5.80 10.80
N ASP A 265 2.82 6.08 9.50
CA ASP A 265 3.41 7.27 8.93
C ASP A 265 2.91 8.54 9.61
N ASN A 266 3.78 9.52 9.79
CA ASN A 266 3.44 10.81 10.37
C ASN A 266 2.90 11.78 9.30
N ASP A 267 1.94 11.29 8.49
CA ASP A 267 1.20 12.09 7.52
C ASP A 267 -0.31 12.02 7.80
N ILE A 268 -1.10 12.81 7.07
CA ILE A 268 -2.55 12.90 7.28
C ILE A 268 -3.23 11.53 7.20
N ALA A 269 -2.80 10.67 6.27
CA ALA A 269 -3.40 9.35 6.07
C ALA A 269 -3.07 8.40 7.23
N GLY A 270 -1.79 8.34 7.64
CA GLY A 270 -1.35 7.52 8.77
C GLY A 270 -1.95 7.95 10.09
N ARG A 271 -2.03 9.27 10.35
CA ARG A 271 -2.67 9.79 11.58
C ARG A 271 -4.16 9.48 11.62
N LYS A 272 -4.88 9.63 10.49
CA LYS A 272 -6.29 9.25 10.39
C LYS A 272 -6.48 7.74 10.59
N ALA A 273 -5.61 6.93 10.01
CA ALA A 273 -5.64 5.48 10.18
C ALA A 273 -5.44 5.06 11.64
N ALA A 274 -4.45 5.65 12.33
CA ALA A 274 -4.20 5.39 13.74
C ALA A 274 -5.40 5.79 14.64
N GLN A 275 -5.96 6.98 14.43
CA GLN A 275 -7.15 7.43 15.15
C GLN A 275 -8.34 6.50 14.93
N THR A 276 -8.53 6.03 13.70
CA THR A 276 -9.62 5.10 13.39
C THR A 276 -9.45 3.78 14.14
N LEU A 277 -8.23 3.19 14.15
CA LEU A 277 -7.98 1.96 14.89
C LEU A 277 -8.22 2.11 16.40
N LYS A 278 -7.88 3.26 16.99
CA LYS A 278 -8.20 3.56 18.37
C LYS A 278 -9.70 3.53 18.66
N THR A 279 -10.51 3.93 17.68
CA THR A 279 -11.97 4.01 17.85
C THR A 279 -12.67 2.67 17.64
N ILE A 280 -12.18 1.85 16.66
CA ILE A 280 -12.92 0.63 16.25
C ILE A 280 -12.43 -0.66 16.93
N LEU A 281 -11.22 -0.65 17.51
CA LEU A 281 -10.72 -1.81 18.24
C LEU A 281 -11.41 -1.95 19.60
N PRO A 282 -11.68 -3.20 20.06
CA PRO A 282 -12.31 -3.43 21.35
C PRO A 282 -11.49 -2.90 22.53
N ASP A 283 -12.19 -2.44 23.57
CA ASP A 283 -11.62 -1.89 24.82
C ASP A 283 -10.69 -2.84 25.58
N LYS A 284 -10.71 -4.12 25.24
CA LYS A 284 -9.79 -5.11 25.81
C LYS A 284 -8.33 -4.90 25.41
N TYR A 285 -8.07 -4.07 24.40
CA TYR A 285 -6.71 -3.74 23.95
C TYR A 285 -6.30 -2.34 24.40
N GLU A 286 -5.16 -2.23 25.06
CA GLU A 286 -4.46 -0.96 25.22
C GLU A 286 -3.86 -0.53 23.89
N ILE A 287 -4.27 0.61 23.34
CA ILE A 287 -3.80 1.11 22.05
C ILE A 287 -2.95 2.34 22.23
N VAL A 288 -1.69 2.22 21.86
CA VAL A 288 -0.70 3.29 21.94
C VAL A 288 -0.32 3.73 20.52
N ASP A 289 -0.49 5.02 20.23
CA ASP A 289 -0.09 5.61 18.94
C ASP A 289 1.29 6.24 19.08
N GLU A 290 2.27 5.66 18.43
CA GLU A 290 3.67 6.07 18.46
C GLU A 290 4.22 6.29 17.05
N PRO A 291 3.88 7.43 16.41
CA PRO A 291 4.48 7.78 15.12
C PRO A 291 5.98 8.04 15.25
N PRO A 292 6.74 8.07 14.13
CA PRO A 292 8.14 8.42 14.17
C PRO A 292 8.37 9.81 14.77
N LYS A 293 9.38 9.96 15.62
CA LYS A 293 9.70 11.24 16.31
C LYS A 293 10.19 12.32 15.36
N ALA A 294 10.70 11.95 14.18
CA ALA A 294 11.14 12.84 13.12
C ALA A 294 10.99 12.12 11.76
N GLY A 295 10.86 12.90 10.69
CA GLY A 295 10.62 12.38 9.35
C GLY A 295 9.16 11.99 9.12
N LYS A 296 8.90 11.42 7.95
CA LYS A 296 7.58 10.98 7.55
C LYS A 296 7.27 9.57 8.09
N ASP A 297 8.21 8.66 7.99
CA ASP A 297 8.10 7.25 8.33
C ASP A 297 9.28 6.78 9.19
N PHE A 298 9.23 5.54 9.66
CA PHE A 298 10.31 5.00 10.50
C PHE A 298 11.61 4.78 9.75
N ASN A 299 11.58 4.62 8.43
CA ASN A 299 12.79 4.55 7.64
C ASN A 299 13.46 5.93 7.52
N ASP A 300 12.68 6.99 7.32
CA ASP A 300 13.20 8.37 7.36
C ASP A 300 13.83 8.66 8.72
N PHE A 301 13.15 8.31 9.83
CA PHE A 301 13.67 8.51 11.18
C PHE A 301 14.97 7.73 11.43
N LEU A 302 15.05 6.48 10.99
CA LEU A 302 16.27 5.68 11.08
C LEU A 302 17.41 6.30 10.28
N CYS A 303 17.16 6.71 9.03
CA CYS A 303 18.16 7.35 8.18
C CYS A 303 18.70 8.65 8.80
N MET A 304 17.82 9.47 9.38
CA MET A 304 18.22 10.68 10.11
C MET A 304 19.13 10.35 11.30
N ARG A 305 18.75 9.35 12.10
CA ARG A 305 19.52 8.93 13.29
C ARG A 305 20.90 8.35 12.93
N MET A 306 20.99 7.67 11.78
CA MET A 306 22.23 7.07 11.26
C MET A 306 23.09 8.07 10.45
N GLY A 307 22.64 9.30 10.26
CA GLY A 307 23.33 10.28 9.41
C GLY A 307 23.30 9.92 7.92
N ILE A 308 22.36 9.06 7.49
CA ILE A 308 22.16 8.67 6.09
C ILE A 308 21.26 9.71 5.44
N TYR A 309 21.85 10.71 4.77
CA TYR A 309 21.09 11.77 4.10
C TYR A 309 20.65 11.32 2.71
N ASN A 310 19.35 11.15 2.50
CA ASN A 310 18.80 11.08 1.15
C ASN A 310 18.82 12.48 0.54
N LYS A 311 19.63 12.71 -0.51
CA LYS A 311 19.74 14.00 -1.24
C LYS A 311 18.40 14.62 -1.66
N LYS A 312 17.30 13.84 -1.69
CA LYS A 312 15.95 14.31 -2.08
C LYS A 312 15.16 14.99 -0.96
N THR A 313 15.54 14.87 0.30
CA THR A 313 14.87 15.58 1.40
C THR A 313 15.33 17.04 1.50
N HIS A 314 16.55 17.35 1.06
CA HIS A 314 17.08 18.73 1.04
C HIS A 314 16.44 19.60 -0.04
N GLU A 315 16.23 19.08 -1.26
CA GLU A 315 15.64 19.86 -2.36
C GLU A 315 14.19 20.29 -2.12
N ARG A 316 13.43 19.58 -1.28
CA ARG A 316 12.05 19.96 -0.93
C ARG A 316 11.93 20.98 0.20
N ASN A 317 12.96 21.17 1.00
CA ASN A 317 12.96 22.13 2.10
C ASN A 317 13.57 23.48 1.70
N GLU A 318 14.26 23.59 0.57
CA GLU A 318 14.79 24.83 0.02
C GLU A 318 13.82 25.52 -0.97
N GLU A 319 12.74 24.85 -1.38
CA GLU A 319 11.68 25.41 -2.25
C GLU A 319 10.38 25.81 -1.49
N ARG A 320 10.46 26.00 -0.16
CA ARG A 320 9.32 26.50 0.63
C ARG A 320 9.61 27.82 1.31
#